data_189470d70c90aa1f72a1fd26eaac75b0
#
_entry.id   189470d70c90aa1f72a1fd26eaac75b0
#
_cell.length_a   1.000
_cell.length_b   1.000
_cell.length_c   1.000
_cell.angle_alpha   90.00
_cell.angle_beta   90.00
_cell.angle_gamma   90.00
#
_symmetry.space_group_name_H-M   'P 1'
#
loop_
_entity.id
_entity.type
_entity.pdbx_description
1 polymer ?
#
loop_
_entity_poly.entity_id
_entity_poly.type
_entity_poly.pdbx_seq_one_letter_code
_entity_poly.pdbx_strand_id
1 'polypeptide(L)'
;MEGRGAILVAPLLALTLAAAAWAGGSAVTDVTVSEARTLIQERAGKADFIILDVRTPAEFAEGRLSDAVNLDVQASDFETRLKALDRAKTYLVYCRTGNRSRGAIQAMERQGFRSVFHMTEGVVGWQRQKLPLSRS
;
A
#
# COMPACT_ATOMS: atom_id res chain seq x y z
N MET A 1 36.00 -36.45 45.96
CA MET A 1 35.26 -36.61 44.91
C MET A 1 34.17 -35.67 44.50
N GLU A 2 34.48 -34.64 43.87
CA GLU A 2 33.54 -33.56 43.58
C GLU A 2 33.25 -33.46 42.11
N GLY A 3 32.11 -34.05 41.75
CA GLY A 3 31.57 -33.84 40.40
C GLY A 3 31.10 -32.44 40.24
N ARG A 4 31.92 -31.59 39.69
CA ARG A 4 31.47 -30.28 39.25
C ARG A 4 30.80 -30.44 37.91
N GLY A 5 29.49 -30.58 37.94
CA GLY A 5 28.68 -30.45 36.75
C GLY A 5 28.80 -29.04 36.20
N ALA A 6 29.57 -28.88 35.13
CA ALA A 6 29.53 -27.65 34.36
C ALA A 6 28.14 -27.53 33.76
N ILE A 7 27.36 -26.65 34.29
CA ILE A 7 26.11 -26.24 33.64
C ILE A 7 26.54 -25.39 32.42
N LEU A 8 26.59 -26.06 31.29
CA LEU A 8 26.67 -25.37 30.02
C LEU A 8 25.33 -24.67 29.81
N VAL A 9 25.28 -23.40 30.23
CA VAL A 9 24.23 -22.54 29.82
C VAL A 9 24.51 -22.22 28.34
N ALA A 10 23.85 -22.97 27.46
CA ALA A 10 23.87 -22.62 26.08
C ALA A 10 23.32 -21.18 25.97
N PRO A 11 24.02 -20.28 25.32
CA PRO A 11 23.45 -18.95 25.08
C PRO A 11 22.20 -19.20 24.26
N LEU A 12 21.07 -18.73 24.78
CA LEU A 12 19.91 -18.51 23.93
C LEU A 12 20.39 -17.54 22.86
N LEU A 13 20.65 -18.08 21.67
CA LEU A 13 20.68 -17.24 20.50
C LEU A 13 19.27 -16.66 20.40
N ALA A 14 19.09 -15.48 20.95
CA ALA A 14 18.00 -14.66 20.59
C ALA A 14 18.16 -14.40 19.09
N LEU A 15 17.40 -15.13 18.28
CA LEU A 15 17.19 -14.77 16.91
C LEU A 15 16.48 -13.42 16.96
N THR A 16 17.24 -12.37 17.08
CA THR A 16 16.76 -11.07 16.70
C THR A 16 16.59 -11.16 15.19
N LEU A 17 15.38 -11.46 14.75
CA LEU A 17 14.98 -11.12 13.41
C LEU A 17 15.21 -9.61 13.31
N ALA A 18 16.38 -9.25 12.84
CA ALA A 18 16.66 -7.91 12.47
C ALA A 18 15.74 -7.61 11.28
N ALA A 19 14.65 -6.89 11.55
CA ALA A 19 13.80 -6.30 10.52
C ALA A 19 14.57 -5.30 9.65
N ALA A 20 15.87 -5.26 9.76
CA ALA A 20 16.75 -4.33 9.09
C ALA A 20 17.14 -4.74 7.66
N ALA A 21 16.66 -5.85 7.17
CA ALA A 21 17.03 -6.35 5.84
C ALA A 21 16.26 -5.68 4.69
N TRP A 22 15.57 -4.59 4.93
CA TRP A 22 14.84 -3.86 3.90
C TRP A 22 15.65 -2.77 3.22
N ALA A 23 16.93 -2.65 3.51
CA ALA A 23 17.83 -1.74 2.82
C ALA A 23 18.04 -2.25 1.37
N GLY A 24 17.11 -1.97 0.46
CA GLY A 24 17.16 -2.33 -0.94
C GLY A 24 15.89 -2.92 -1.52
N GLY A 25 14.84 -3.17 -0.70
CA GLY A 25 13.52 -3.57 -1.21
C GLY A 25 12.74 -2.36 -1.71
N SER A 26 12.01 -2.53 -2.82
CA SER A 26 11.05 -1.53 -3.26
C SER A 26 9.98 -1.33 -2.17
N ALA A 27 9.62 -0.06 -1.91
CA ALA A 27 8.49 0.28 -1.05
C ALA A 27 7.15 -0.03 -1.73
N VAL A 28 7.16 -0.39 -3.01
CA VAL A 28 5.99 -0.66 -3.85
C VAL A 28 5.83 -2.15 -4.06
N THR A 29 4.62 -2.63 -3.85
CA THR A 29 4.21 -4.00 -4.14
C THR A 29 3.03 -3.98 -5.10
N ASP A 30 3.18 -4.64 -6.24
CA ASP A 30 2.06 -4.85 -7.16
C ASP A 30 1.14 -5.92 -6.58
N VAL A 31 -0.16 -5.66 -6.63
CA VAL A 31 -1.18 -6.60 -6.14
C VAL A 31 -2.26 -6.82 -7.20
N THR A 32 -2.79 -8.03 -7.22
CA THR A 32 -3.98 -8.37 -7.98
C THR A 32 -5.21 -7.78 -7.31
N VAL A 33 -6.35 -7.77 -8.01
CA VAL A 33 -7.64 -7.38 -7.42
C VAL A 33 -7.96 -8.23 -6.19
N SER A 34 -7.71 -9.52 -6.26
CA SER A 34 -7.96 -10.45 -5.15
C SER A 34 -7.10 -10.12 -3.92
N GLU A 35 -5.81 -9.86 -4.13
CA GLU A 35 -4.89 -9.45 -3.08
C GLU A 35 -5.26 -8.09 -2.49
N ALA A 36 -5.65 -7.14 -3.35
CA ALA A 36 -6.12 -5.83 -2.92
C ALA A 36 -7.38 -5.94 -2.05
N ARG A 37 -8.30 -6.81 -2.43
CA ARG A 37 -9.51 -7.08 -1.63
C ARG A 37 -9.17 -7.63 -0.25
N THR A 38 -8.25 -8.56 -0.16
CA THR A 38 -7.78 -9.11 1.12
C THR A 38 -7.13 -8.01 1.98
N LEU A 39 -6.30 -7.19 1.36
CA LEU A 39 -5.65 -6.06 2.03
C LEU A 39 -6.69 -5.08 2.61
N ILE A 40 -7.71 -4.76 1.84
CA ILE A 40 -8.82 -3.89 2.28
C ILE A 40 -9.56 -4.53 3.46
N GLN A 41 -9.89 -5.81 3.36
CA GLN A 41 -10.60 -6.53 4.43
C GLN A 41 -9.82 -6.53 5.75
N GLU A 42 -8.50 -6.66 5.68
CA GLU A 42 -7.63 -6.68 6.85
C GLU A 42 -7.41 -5.30 7.46
N ARG A 43 -7.42 -4.25 6.65
CA ARG A 43 -6.99 -2.90 7.04
C ARG A 43 -8.07 -1.84 7.00
N ALA A 44 -9.28 -2.17 6.56
CA ALA A 44 -10.38 -1.20 6.49
C ALA A 44 -10.64 -0.56 7.87
N GLY A 45 -10.80 0.75 7.87
CA GLY A 45 -11.06 1.53 9.08
C GLY A 45 -9.83 1.82 9.95
N LYS A 46 -8.66 1.31 9.60
CA LYS A 46 -7.42 1.66 10.30
C LYS A 46 -6.91 3.02 9.84
N ALA A 47 -6.52 3.86 10.79
CA ALA A 47 -6.09 5.23 10.52
C ALA A 47 -4.80 5.32 9.68
N ASP A 48 -3.98 4.27 9.66
CA ASP A 48 -2.73 4.20 8.92
C ASP A 48 -2.85 3.57 7.53
N PHE A 49 -4.08 3.31 7.06
CA PHE A 49 -4.35 2.73 5.76
C PHE A 49 -5.25 3.65 4.93
N ILE A 50 -4.81 3.97 3.72
CA ILE A 50 -5.53 4.85 2.79
C ILE A 50 -5.64 4.18 1.42
N ILE A 51 -6.84 4.15 0.87
CA ILE A 51 -7.10 3.77 -0.51
C ILE A 51 -7.07 5.05 -1.35
N LEU A 52 -6.17 5.13 -2.30
CA LEU A 52 -5.91 6.31 -3.10
C LEU A 52 -6.31 6.09 -4.55
N ASP A 53 -7.38 6.75 -4.96
CA ASP A 53 -7.86 6.78 -6.33
C ASP A 53 -7.20 7.96 -7.06
N VAL A 54 -6.37 7.67 -8.06
CA VAL A 54 -5.63 8.71 -8.79
C VAL A 54 -6.26 9.08 -10.13
N ARG A 55 -7.53 8.72 -10.31
CA ARG A 55 -8.32 9.11 -11.48
C ARG A 55 -8.80 10.55 -11.35
N THR A 56 -9.50 11.02 -12.37
CA THR A 56 -10.13 12.35 -12.34
C THR A 56 -11.27 12.42 -11.31
N PRO A 57 -11.61 13.62 -10.81
CA PRO A 57 -12.77 13.79 -9.93
C PRO A 57 -14.08 13.30 -10.54
N ALA A 58 -14.28 13.46 -11.84
CA ALA A 58 -15.48 12.98 -12.53
C ALA A 58 -15.58 11.45 -12.50
N GLU A 59 -14.50 10.74 -12.80
CA GLU A 59 -14.46 9.28 -12.70
C GLU A 59 -14.71 8.80 -11.26
N PHE A 60 -14.09 9.46 -10.30
CA PHE A 60 -14.28 9.18 -8.88
C PHE A 60 -15.74 9.35 -8.45
N ALA A 61 -16.41 10.39 -8.92
CA ALA A 61 -17.82 10.64 -8.61
C ALA A 61 -18.75 9.56 -9.19
N GLU A 62 -18.42 9.00 -10.35
CA GLU A 62 -19.21 7.94 -10.99
C GLU A 62 -19.16 6.61 -10.23
N GLY A 63 -18.11 6.37 -9.49
CA GLY A 63 -17.93 5.16 -8.71
C GLY A 63 -16.47 4.91 -8.34
N ARG A 64 -16.23 4.43 -7.13
CA ARG A 64 -14.91 4.24 -6.54
C ARG A 64 -14.89 3.06 -5.59
N LEU A 65 -13.73 2.58 -5.21
CA LEU A 65 -13.62 1.66 -4.10
C LEU A 65 -14.12 2.35 -2.83
N SER A 66 -14.81 1.61 -1.98
CA SER A 66 -15.34 2.12 -0.72
C SER A 66 -14.22 2.76 0.11
N ASP A 67 -14.48 3.92 0.70
CA ASP A 67 -13.55 4.73 1.50
C ASP A 67 -12.35 5.29 0.75
N ALA A 68 -12.30 5.20 -0.58
CA ALA A 68 -11.22 5.78 -1.36
C ALA A 68 -11.20 7.30 -1.27
N VAL A 69 -10.00 7.84 -1.26
CA VAL A 69 -9.71 9.28 -1.35
C VAL A 69 -9.22 9.58 -2.76
N ASN A 70 -9.67 10.68 -3.33
CA ASN A 70 -9.27 11.07 -4.69
C ASN A 70 -8.09 12.03 -4.69
N LEU A 71 -7.09 11.70 -5.49
CA LEU A 71 -5.96 12.58 -5.79
C LEU A 71 -5.59 12.40 -7.26
N ASP A 72 -6.10 13.27 -8.12
CA ASP A 72 -5.94 13.18 -9.57
C ASP A 72 -4.47 13.36 -9.99
N VAL A 73 -3.87 12.29 -10.53
CA VAL A 73 -2.46 12.31 -10.97
C VAL A 73 -2.23 13.28 -12.14
N GLN A 74 -3.28 13.61 -12.89
CA GLN A 74 -3.19 14.55 -14.02
C GLN A 74 -3.38 16.02 -13.61
N ALA A 75 -3.74 16.28 -12.36
CA ALA A 75 -3.87 17.63 -11.86
C ALA A 75 -2.51 18.31 -11.74
N SER A 76 -2.45 19.59 -12.06
CA SER A 76 -1.21 20.37 -12.01
C SER A 76 -0.59 20.46 -10.61
N ASP A 77 -1.41 20.34 -9.58
CA ASP A 77 -1.00 20.37 -8.17
C ASP A 77 -0.81 18.98 -7.53
N PHE A 78 -0.81 17.93 -8.34
CA PHE A 78 -0.71 16.55 -7.85
C PHE A 78 0.49 16.35 -6.91
N GLU A 79 1.68 16.73 -7.32
CA GLU A 79 2.89 16.53 -6.51
C GLU A 79 2.88 17.34 -5.22
N THR A 80 2.33 18.54 -5.24
CA THR A 80 2.17 19.39 -4.06
C THR A 80 1.21 18.75 -3.06
N ARG A 81 0.08 18.24 -3.54
CA ARG A 81 -0.90 17.54 -2.69
C ARG A 81 -0.36 16.22 -2.17
N LEU A 82 0.41 15.51 -2.99
CA LEU A 82 1.06 14.28 -2.58
C LEU A 82 2.02 14.49 -1.40
N LYS A 83 2.76 15.60 -1.42
CA LYS A 83 3.68 15.97 -0.32
C LYS A 83 2.97 16.18 1.01
N ALA A 84 1.69 16.55 0.99
CA ALA A 84 0.89 16.75 2.19
C ALA A 84 0.42 15.44 2.82
N LEU A 85 0.54 14.32 2.13
CA LEU A 85 0.18 13.01 2.66
C LEU A 85 1.26 12.46 3.59
N ASP A 86 0.85 11.68 4.58
CA ASP A 86 1.75 11.04 5.52
C ASP A 86 2.46 9.85 4.86
N ARG A 87 3.79 9.97 4.70
CA ARG A 87 4.62 8.94 4.07
C ARG A 87 4.77 7.66 4.87
N ALA A 88 4.45 7.70 6.16
CA ALA A 88 4.54 6.54 7.04
C ALA A 88 3.32 5.63 6.95
N LYS A 89 2.22 6.11 6.38
CA LYS A 89 1.00 5.31 6.20
C LYS A 89 1.14 4.34 5.04
N THR A 90 0.28 3.34 5.02
CA THR A 90 0.15 2.38 3.94
C THR A 90 -0.91 2.83 2.95
N TYR A 91 -0.59 2.77 1.68
CA TYR A 91 -1.47 3.22 0.59
C TYR A 91 -1.77 2.07 -0.37
N LEU A 92 -3.04 1.92 -0.72
CA LEU A 92 -3.46 1.12 -1.87
C LEU A 92 -3.84 2.08 -2.99
N VAL A 93 -3.07 2.06 -4.07
CA VAL A 93 -3.20 3.03 -5.17
C VAL A 93 -3.77 2.34 -6.40
N TYR A 94 -4.72 2.98 -7.05
CA TYR A 94 -5.31 2.47 -8.29
C TYR A 94 -5.76 3.61 -9.20
N CYS A 95 -5.85 3.29 -10.49
CA CYS A 95 -6.57 4.11 -11.47
C CYS A 95 -7.60 3.25 -12.20
N ARG A 96 -7.88 3.56 -13.46
CA ARG A 96 -8.85 2.78 -14.24
C ARG A 96 -8.27 1.44 -14.71
N THR A 97 -7.07 1.45 -15.29
CA THR A 97 -6.43 0.29 -15.94
C THR A 97 -5.00 0.00 -15.47
N GLY A 98 -4.48 0.77 -14.54
CA GLY A 98 -3.09 0.65 -14.05
C GLY A 98 -2.09 1.58 -14.73
N ASN A 99 -2.47 2.26 -15.81
CA ASN A 99 -1.53 3.09 -16.58
C ASN A 99 -1.19 4.41 -15.89
N ARG A 100 -2.19 5.21 -15.54
CA ARG A 100 -1.99 6.49 -14.83
C ARG A 100 -1.39 6.29 -13.44
N SER A 101 -1.79 5.24 -12.76
CA SER A 101 -1.29 4.93 -11.42
C SER A 101 0.21 4.62 -11.39
N ARG A 102 0.80 4.16 -12.48
CA ARG A 102 2.28 4.03 -12.56
C ARG A 102 2.99 5.34 -12.33
N GLY A 103 2.50 6.42 -12.94
CA GLY A 103 3.06 7.75 -12.73
C GLY A 103 2.91 8.23 -11.30
N ALA A 104 1.77 7.97 -10.68
CA ALA A 104 1.54 8.26 -9.27
C ALA A 104 2.50 7.48 -8.37
N ILE A 105 2.67 6.20 -8.62
CA ILE A 105 3.59 5.32 -7.89
C ILE A 105 5.03 5.82 -7.98
N GLN A 106 5.49 6.20 -9.17
CA GLN A 106 6.83 6.75 -9.37
C GLN A 106 7.04 8.03 -8.56
N ALA A 107 6.04 8.91 -8.54
CA ALA A 107 6.09 10.12 -7.72
C ALA A 107 6.14 9.80 -6.22
N MET A 108 5.36 8.81 -5.78
CA MET A 108 5.37 8.36 -4.38
C MET A 108 6.74 7.80 -3.98
N GLU A 109 7.37 7.00 -4.84
CA GLU A 109 8.72 6.50 -4.61
C GLU A 109 9.73 7.64 -4.46
N ARG A 110 9.70 8.60 -5.39
CA ARG A 110 10.60 9.77 -5.34
C ARG A 110 10.42 10.58 -4.06
N GLN A 111 9.20 10.65 -3.54
CA GLN A 111 8.89 11.40 -2.32
C GLN A 111 9.09 10.59 -1.03
N GLY A 112 9.52 9.33 -1.12
CA GLY A 112 9.89 8.52 0.04
C GLY A 112 8.73 7.86 0.78
N PHE A 113 7.61 7.57 0.10
CA PHE A 113 6.54 6.77 0.66
C PHE A 113 7.03 5.35 0.95
N ARG A 114 6.73 4.83 2.13
CA ARG A 114 7.36 3.61 2.66
C ARG A 114 6.60 2.32 2.37
N SER A 115 5.30 2.40 2.16
CA SER A 115 4.44 1.22 2.01
C SER A 115 3.32 1.53 1.02
N VAL A 116 3.51 1.11 -0.22
CA VAL A 116 2.59 1.38 -1.32
C VAL A 116 2.24 0.08 -2.03
N PHE A 117 0.96 -0.21 -2.10
CA PHE A 117 0.42 -1.32 -2.87
C PHE A 117 -0.23 -0.76 -4.13
N HIS A 118 0.12 -1.32 -5.28
CA HIS A 118 -0.43 -0.91 -6.57
C HIS A 118 -1.37 -1.99 -7.10
N MET A 119 -2.67 -1.69 -7.13
CA MET A 119 -3.64 -2.57 -7.78
C MET A 119 -3.57 -2.35 -9.29
N THR A 120 -2.77 -3.17 -9.96
CA THR A 120 -2.37 -2.96 -11.35
C THR A 120 -3.49 -3.11 -12.37
N GLU A 121 -4.53 -3.86 -12.04
CA GLU A 121 -5.68 -4.04 -12.94
C GLU A 121 -6.71 -2.90 -12.84
N GLY A 122 -6.61 -2.07 -11.82
CA GLY A 122 -7.47 -0.92 -11.63
C GLY A 122 -8.94 -1.24 -11.46
N VAL A 123 -9.77 -0.21 -11.65
CA VAL A 123 -11.24 -0.33 -11.56
C VAL A 123 -11.78 -1.34 -12.58
N VAL A 124 -11.19 -1.42 -13.77
CA VAL A 124 -11.62 -2.39 -14.79
C VAL A 124 -11.47 -3.82 -14.28
N GLY A 125 -10.35 -4.17 -13.67
CA GLY A 125 -10.14 -5.48 -13.08
C GLY A 125 -11.09 -5.75 -11.90
N TRP A 126 -11.30 -4.74 -11.07
CA TRP A 126 -12.24 -4.80 -9.95
C TRP A 126 -13.65 -5.14 -10.41
N GLN A 127 -14.15 -4.42 -11.42
CA GLN A 127 -15.48 -4.65 -12.00
C GLN A 127 -15.58 -5.98 -12.76
N ARG A 128 -14.50 -6.42 -13.39
CA ARG A 128 -14.45 -7.73 -14.06
C ARG A 128 -14.69 -8.88 -13.09
N GLN A 129 -14.27 -8.73 -11.85
CA GLN A 129 -14.55 -9.67 -10.76
C GLN A 129 -15.89 -9.42 -10.08
N LYS A 130 -16.73 -8.55 -10.65
CA LYS A 130 -18.07 -8.23 -10.16
C LYS A 130 -18.09 -7.67 -8.74
N LEU A 131 -17.03 -7.00 -8.36
CA LEU A 131 -16.95 -6.31 -7.08
C LEU A 131 -17.63 -4.94 -7.18
N PRO A 132 -18.34 -4.50 -6.12
CA PRO A 132 -19.12 -3.28 -6.19
C PRO A 132 -18.24 -2.02 -6.10
N LEU A 133 -18.72 -0.95 -6.73
CA LEU A 133 -18.19 0.40 -6.54
C LEU A 133 -19.15 1.20 -5.67
N SER A 134 -18.58 2.06 -4.82
CA SER A 134 -19.34 3.00 -4.02
C SER A 134 -19.53 4.32 -4.77
N ARG A 135 -20.66 5.00 -4.54
CA ARG A 135 -20.96 6.33 -5.06
C ARG A 135 -21.16 7.38 -3.96
N SER A 136 -21.11 6.93 -2.72
CA SER A 136 -21.29 7.81 -1.55
C SER A 136 -19.98 8.13 -0.85
#